data_114a700a1ea740df31fc628eaf40aeed
#
_entry.id   114a700a1ea740df31fc628eaf40aeed
#
_cell.length_a   1.000
_cell.length_b   1.000
_cell.length_c   1.000
_cell.angle_alpha   90.00
_cell.angle_beta   90.00
_cell.angle_gamma   90.00
#
_symmetry.space_group_name_H-M   'P 1'
#
loop_
_entity.id
_entity.type
_entity.pdbx_description
1 polymer ?
#
loop_
_entity_poly.entity_id
_entity_poly.type
_entity_poly.pdbx_seq_one_letter_code
_entity_poly.pdbx_strand_id
1 'polypeptide(L)'
;AHYRMYSYVARELPDLVTSRFPVDGERIGLMGHSMGGHGALTIGLKHPERFRSLSALAPIVAPTQVPWGKKALPRYLGSDPDSWRQYDATELMSELPSVAGRPPLLIDQGLDDEFLVNQLKPELLEAAARRTGYPLMLRRHEGYGHGYWFVSSMVEDHLRHHAGGLGA
;
A
#
# COMPACT_ATOMS: atom_id res chain seq x y z
N ALA A 1 -14.18 20.94 0.03
CA ALA A 1 -12.94 20.22 0.17
C ALA A 1 -12.42 19.83 -1.20
N HIS A 2 -11.22 20.32 -1.51
CA HIS A 2 -10.51 20.00 -2.74
C HIS A 2 -9.54 18.84 -2.49
N TYR A 3 -8.99 18.24 -3.55
CA TYR A 3 -7.95 17.20 -3.49
C TYR A 3 -8.38 15.89 -2.80
N ARG A 4 -9.53 15.36 -3.15
CA ARG A 4 -10.03 14.07 -2.66
C ARG A 4 -9.35 12.89 -3.36
N MET A 5 -8.02 12.78 -3.26
CA MET A 5 -7.23 11.76 -3.95
C MET A 5 -7.64 10.33 -3.56
N TYR A 6 -8.03 10.11 -2.31
CA TYR A 6 -8.55 8.80 -1.89
C TYR A 6 -9.79 8.39 -2.71
N SER A 7 -10.80 9.26 -2.79
CA SER A 7 -12.02 9.00 -3.57
C SER A 7 -11.71 8.86 -5.06
N TYR A 8 -10.79 9.68 -5.56
CA TYR A 8 -10.37 9.61 -6.97
C TYR A 8 -9.76 8.25 -7.30
N VAL A 9 -8.77 7.80 -6.54
CA VAL A 9 -8.08 6.52 -6.81
C VAL A 9 -8.97 5.31 -6.51
N ALA A 10 -9.75 5.38 -5.41
CA ALA A 10 -10.55 4.23 -4.99
C ALA A 10 -11.83 4.03 -5.82
N ARG A 11 -12.36 5.07 -6.45
CA ARG A 11 -13.66 5.04 -7.14
C ARG A 11 -13.63 5.69 -8.52
N GLU A 12 -13.39 7.01 -8.60
CA GLU A 12 -13.59 7.79 -9.81
C GLU A 12 -12.72 7.31 -10.96
N LEU A 13 -11.44 7.05 -10.71
CA LEU A 13 -10.50 6.58 -11.75
C LEU A 13 -10.85 5.17 -12.26
N PRO A 14 -11.08 4.16 -11.40
CA PRO A 14 -11.54 2.85 -11.86
C PRO A 14 -12.85 2.93 -12.66
N ASP A 15 -13.84 3.68 -12.17
CA ASP A 15 -15.13 3.82 -12.85
C ASP A 15 -14.99 4.52 -14.20
N LEU A 16 -14.12 5.53 -14.30
CA LEU A 16 -13.82 6.21 -15.56
C LEU A 16 -13.13 5.26 -16.56
N VAL A 17 -12.14 4.49 -16.09
CA VAL A 17 -11.39 3.56 -16.96
C VAL A 17 -12.29 2.45 -17.47
N THR A 18 -13.09 1.83 -16.59
CA THR A 18 -14.01 0.75 -16.99
C THR A 18 -15.12 1.22 -17.91
N SER A 19 -15.55 2.50 -17.80
CA SER A 19 -16.56 3.06 -18.69
C SER A 19 -16.05 3.41 -20.09
N ARG A 20 -14.71 3.55 -20.26
CA ARG A 20 -14.12 4.03 -21.51
C ARG A 20 -13.23 3.03 -22.24
N PHE A 21 -12.76 2.00 -21.53
CA PHE A 21 -11.84 1.02 -22.08
C PHE A 21 -12.39 -0.40 -21.90
N PRO A 22 -12.06 -1.33 -22.80
CA PRO A 22 -12.49 -2.73 -22.71
C PRO A 22 -11.65 -3.49 -21.66
N VAL A 23 -11.82 -3.11 -20.38
CA VAL A 23 -11.15 -3.71 -19.24
C VAL A 23 -12.17 -4.33 -18.28
N ASP A 24 -11.73 -5.33 -17.53
CA ASP A 24 -12.55 -5.99 -16.52
C ASP A 24 -12.50 -5.23 -15.20
N GLY A 25 -13.57 -4.54 -14.83
CA GLY A 25 -13.69 -3.77 -13.60
C GLY A 25 -13.73 -4.60 -12.31
N GLU A 26 -13.90 -5.91 -12.41
CA GLU A 26 -13.88 -6.83 -11.27
C GLU A 26 -12.45 -7.37 -10.96
N ARG A 27 -11.49 -7.04 -11.82
CA ARG A 27 -10.11 -7.53 -11.75
C ARG A 27 -9.14 -6.37 -11.64
N ILE A 28 -9.15 -5.69 -10.48
CA ILE A 28 -8.33 -4.49 -10.23
C ILE A 28 -7.25 -4.82 -9.20
N GLY A 29 -6.01 -4.43 -9.50
CA GLY A 29 -4.89 -4.42 -8.56
C GLY A 29 -4.48 -3.01 -8.18
N LEU A 30 -3.83 -2.87 -7.03
CA LEU A 30 -3.21 -1.61 -6.59
C LEU A 30 -1.72 -1.83 -6.35
N MET A 31 -0.92 -0.94 -6.94
CA MET A 31 0.52 -0.86 -6.74
C MET A 31 0.95 0.58 -6.51
N GLY A 32 1.98 0.77 -5.70
CA GLY A 32 2.54 2.10 -5.50
C GLY A 32 3.93 2.09 -4.89
N HIS A 33 4.65 3.20 -5.06
CA HIS A 33 5.98 3.42 -4.50
C HIS A 33 5.91 4.50 -3.42
N SER A 34 6.62 4.31 -2.29
CA SER A 34 6.79 5.29 -1.22
C SER A 34 5.45 5.77 -0.64
N MET A 35 5.11 7.05 -0.78
CA MET A 35 3.80 7.61 -0.46
C MET A 35 2.67 6.96 -1.28
N GLY A 36 2.92 6.64 -2.55
CA GLY A 36 1.97 5.87 -3.39
C GLY A 36 1.80 4.45 -2.89
N GLY A 37 2.85 3.83 -2.35
CA GLY A 37 2.78 2.55 -1.65
C GLY A 37 1.91 2.61 -0.40
N HIS A 38 2.06 3.66 0.40
CA HIS A 38 1.14 3.95 1.51
C HIS A 38 -0.33 4.02 1.04
N GLY A 39 -0.57 4.74 -0.06
CA GLY A 39 -1.91 4.84 -0.65
C GLY A 39 -2.46 3.48 -1.10
N ALA A 40 -1.65 2.69 -1.81
CA ALA A 40 -2.04 1.34 -2.26
C ALA A 40 -2.41 0.42 -1.08
N LEU A 41 -1.60 0.43 -0.02
CA LEU A 41 -1.84 -0.37 1.18
C LEU A 41 -3.12 0.07 1.91
N THR A 42 -3.29 1.36 2.17
CA THR A 42 -4.44 1.85 2.93
C THR A 42 -5.76 1.68 2.18
N ILE A 43 -5.77 1.88 0.86
CA ILE A 43 -6.95 1.66 0.02
C ILE A 43 -7.25 0.16 -0.09
N GLY A 44 -6.25 -0.66 -0.40
CA GLY A 44 -6.43 -2.09 -0.61
C GLY A 44 -6.85 -2.84 0.65
N LEU A 45 -6.31 -2.50 1.82
CA LEU A 45 -6.72 -3.10 3.09
C LEU A 45 -8.17 -2.77 3.48
N LYS A 46 -8.68 -1.60 3.07
CA LYS A 46 -10.06 -1.18 3.33
C LYS A 46 -11.06 -1.76 2.35
N HIS A 47 -10.66 -2.04 1.11
CA HIS A 47 -11.54 -2.44 0.02
C HIS A 47 -11.10 -3.76 -0.64
N PRO A 48 -10.96 -4.85 0.14
CA PRO A 48 -10.50 -6.13 -0.40
C PRO A 48 -11.50 -6.75 -1.42
N GLU A 49 -12.76 -6.36 -1.34
CA GLU A 49 -13.78 -6.75 -2.29
C GLU A 49 -13.57 -6.14 -3.69
N ARG A 50 -12.92 -4.98 -3.75
CA ARG A 50 -12.68 -4.25 -5.00
C ARG A 50 -11.28 -4.50 -5.58
N PHE A 51 -10.28 -4.63 -4.72
CA PHE A 51 -8.88 -4.76 -5.15
C PHE A 51 -8.37 -6.16 -4.83
N ARG A 52 -8.21 -6.97 -5.87
CA ARG A 52 -7.87 -8.40 -5.77
C ARG A 52 -6.37 -8.69 -5.73
N SER A 53 -5.55 -7.68 -5.95
CA SER A 53 -4.09 -7.81 -5.90
C SER A 53 -3.47 -6.54 -5.35
N LEU A 54 -2.53 -6.70 -4.42
CA LEU A 54 -1.89 -5.59 -3.72
C LEU A 54 -0.38 -5.74 -3.73
N SER A 55 0.31 -4.66 -4.05
CA SER A 55 1.76 -4.62 -3.88
C SER A 55 2.28 -3.21 -3.61
N ALA A 56 3.47 -3.10 -3.02
CA ALA A 56 4.09 -1.82 -2.75
C ALA A 56 5.62 -1.90 -2.81
N LEU A 57 6.23 -0.82 -3.29
CA LEU A 57 7.68 -0.64 -3.34
C LEU A 57 8.06 0.44 -2.33
N ALA A 58 8.94 0.10 -1.37
CA ALA A 58 9.41 0.99 -0.32
C ALA A 58 8.30 1.84 0.33
N PRO A 59 7.17 1.27 0.78
CA PRO A 59 6.03 2.02 1.27
C PRO A 59 6.26 2.65 2.64
N ILE A 60 5.60 3.78 2.93
CA ILE A 60 5.44 4.29 4.29
C ILE A 60 4.31 3.48 4.94
N VAL A 61 4.61 2.58 5.87
CA VAL A 61 3.61 1.64 6.40
C VAL A 61 2.92 2.12 7.69
N ALA A 62 3.59 2.99 8.46
CA ALA A 62 3.10 3.47 9.75
C ALA A 62 3.18 5.00 9.86
N PRO A 63 2.43 5.75 9.05
CA PRO A 63 2.52 7.22 9.02
C PRO A 63 2.21 7.88 10.36
N THR A 64 1.40 7.28 11.23
CA THR A 64 1.12 7.81 12.57
C THR A 64 2.36 7.82 13.47
N GLN A 65 3.37 7.00 13.18
CA GLN A 65 4.56 6.81 14.01
C GLN A 65 5.81 7.51 13.44
N VAL A 66 5.76 8.02 12.21
CA VAL A 66 6.94 8.56 11.51
C VAL A 66 6.82 10.07 11.24
N PRO A 67 7.93 10.79 11.10
CA PRO A 67 7.93 12.25 10.91
C PRO A 67 7.09 12.73 9.74
N TRP A 68 7.15 12.02 8.60
CA TRP A 68 6.36 12.38 7.42
C TRP A 68 4.86 12.41 7.74
N GLY A 69 4.33 11.34 8.33
CA GLY A 69 2.91 11.24 8.64
C GLY A 69 2.49 12.22 9.73
N LYS A 70 3.30 12.40 10.79
CA LYS A 70 3.05 13.39 11.84
C LYS A 70 2.97 14.83 11.30
N LYS A 71 3.62 15.10 10.17
CA LYS A 71 3.52 16.40 9.48
C LYS A 71 2.31 16.46 8.54
N ALA A 72 2.01 15.38 7.83
CA ALA A 72 0.99 15.34 6.78
C ALA A 72 -0.43 15.14 7.33
N LEU A 73 -0.62 14.14 8.20
CA LEU A 73 -1.95 13.73 8.68
C LEU A 73 -2.74 14.87 9.36
N PRO A 74 -2.16 15.68 10.26
CA PRO A 74 -2.88 16.81 10.86
C PRO A 74 -3.38 17.83 9.84
N ARG A 75 -2.64 18.01 8.74
CA ARG A 75 -2.98 18.98 7.68
C ARG A 75 -4.11 18.48 6.78
N TYR A 76 -4.23 17.18 6.60
CA TYR A 76 -5.27 16.58 5.75
C TYR A 76 -6.53 16.20 6.52
N LEU A 77 -6.37 15.75 7.77
CA LEU A 77 -7.43 15.12 8.55
C LEU A 77 -7.81 15.89 9.82
N GLY A 78 -7.07 16.94 10.16
CA GLY A 78 -7.24 17.67 11.42
C GLY A 78 -6.42 17.08 12.57
N SER A 79 -6.56 17.66 13.76
CA SER A 79 -5.69 17.40 14.91
C SER A 79 -6.05 16.13 15.71
N ASP A 80 -7.13 15.45 15.38
CA ASP A 80 -7.55 14.23 16.08
C ASP A 80 -6.74 13.01 15.62
N PRO A 81 -5.85 12.44 16.47
CA PRO A 81 -5.03 11.29 16.11
C PRO A 81 -5.83 10.02 15.81
N ASP A 82 -7.02 9.85 16.38
CA ASP A 82 -7.85 8.67 16.12
C ASP A 82 -8.35 8.66 14.67
N SER A 83 -8.55 9.85 14.08
CA SER A 83 -8.90 9.96 12.66
C SER A 83 -7.76 9.50 11.73
N TRP A 84 -6.50 9.49 12.19
CA TRP A 84 -5.34 9.12 11.37
C TRP A 84 -5.15 7.61 11.25
N ARG A 85 -5.56 6.83 12.26
CA ARG A 85 -5.39 5.37 12.31
C ARG A 85 -5.97 4.68 11.08
N GLN A 86 -7.10 5.17 10.58
CA GLN A 86 -7.73 4.65 9.37
C GLN A 86 -6.92 4.90 8.07
N TYR A 87 -5.84 5.66 8.15
CA TYR A 87 -4.88 5.89 7.06
C TYR A 87 -3.48 5.38 7.39
N ASP A 88 -3.37 4.46 8.35
CA ASP A 88 -2.13 3.80 8.73
C ASP A 88 -2.25 2.30 8.42
N ALA A 89 -1.43 1.80 7.49
CA ALA A 89 -1.53 0.41 7.03
C ALA A 89 -1.23 -0.59 8.16
N THR A 90 -0.35 -0.23 9.10
CA THR A 90 0.00 -1.08 10.24
C THR A 90 -1.17 -1.16 11.24
N GLU A 91 -1.84 -0.05 11.51
CA GLU A 91 -3.03 -0.01 12.35
C GLU A 91 -4.17 -0.80 11.67
N LEU A 92 -4.46 -0.51 10.40
CA LEU A 92 -5.49 -1.21 9.64
C LEU A 92 -5.25 -2.73 9.65
N MET A 93 -4.03 -3.18 9.39
CA MET A 93 -3.70 -4.61 9.40
C MET A 93 -3.85 -5.23 10.79
N SER A 94 -3.50 -4.49 11.83
CA SER A 94 -3.60 -4.96 13.22
C SER A 94 -5.04 -5.14 13.70
N GLU A 95 -5.98 -4.38 13.12
CA GLU A 95 -7.40 -4.37 13.48
C GLU A 95 -8.28 -5.20 12.53
N LEU A 96 -7.68 -5.95 11.60
CA LEU A 96 -8.45 -6.79 10.67
C LEU A 96 -9.27 -7.84 11.41
N PRO A 97 -10.59 -7.88 11.18
CA PRO A 97 -11.45 -8.90 11.80
C PRO A 97 -11.21 -10.30 11.25
N SER A 98 -10.71 -10.40 10.02
CA SER A 98 -10.34 -11.65 9.35
C SER A 98 -9.39 -11.38 8.19
N VAL A 99 -8.53 -12.34 7.91
CA VAL A 99 -7.63 -12.36 6.75
C VAL A 99 -8.14 -13.29 5.63
N ALA A 100 -9.21 -14.03 5.89
CA ALA A 100 -9.77 -14.97 4.92
C ALA A 100 -10.25 -14.23 3.65
N GLY A 101 -9.85 -14.74 2.50
CA GLY A 101 -10.22 -14.17 1.19
C GLY A 101 -9.52 -12.84 0.82
N ARG A 102 -8.59 -12.37 1.65
CA ARG A 102 -7.81 -11.18 1.31
C ARG A 102 -6.67 -11.53 0.36
N PRO A 103 -6.36 -10.62 -0.59
CA PRO A 103 -5.26 -10.87 -1.52
C PRO A 103 -3.92 -10.90 -0.78
N PRO A 104 -2.97 -11.75 -1.22
CA PRO A 104 -1.61 -11.70 -0.72
C PRO A 104 -0.98 -10.35 -1.07
N LEU A 105 -0.14 -9.85 -0.16
CA LEU A 105 0.56 -8.58 -0.30
C LEU A 105 2.03 -8.81 -0.61
N LEU A 106 2.52 -8.21 -1.69
CA LEU A 106 3.95 -8.18 -2.02
C LEU A 106 4.52 -6.80 -1.68
N ILE A 107 5.62 -6.79 -0.92
CA ILE A 107 6.40 -5.58 -0.65
C ILE A 107 7.86 -5.83 -0.98
N ASP A 108 8.46 -4.91 -1.70
CA ASP A 108 9.90 -4.84 -1.90
C ASP A 108 10.48 -3.61 -1.18
N GLN A 109 11.65 -3.81 -0.53
CA GLN A 109 12.35 -2.79 0.24
C GLN A 109 13.84 -2.84 -0.01
N GLY A 110 14.43 -1.72 -0.44
CA GLY A 110 15.88 -1.54 -0.52
C GLY A 110 16.49 -1.38 0.88
N LEU A 111 17.60 -2.04 1.15
CA LEU A 111 18.29 -1.97 2.46
C LEU A 111 19.16 -0.71 2.58
N ASP A 112 19.61 -0.14 1.47
CA ASP A 112 20.38 1.11 1.44
C ASP A 112 19.47 2.35 1.28
N ASP A 113 18.16 2.18 1.53
CA ASP A 113 17.17 3.25 1.46
C ASP A 113 17.35 4.22 2.63
N GLU A 114 17.64 5.49 2.33
CA GLU A 114 17.84 6.55 3.33
C GLU A 114 16.62 6.80 4.23
N PHE A 115 15.42 6.45 3.76
CA PHE A 115 14.16 6.60 4.50
C PHE A 115 13.79 5.36 5.33
N LEU A 116 14.50 4.24 5.14
CA LEU A 116 14.15 2.95 5.74
C LEU A 116 13.88 3.04 7.25
N VAL A 117 14.84 3.57 8.00
CA VAL A 117 14.80 3.59 9.45
C VAL A 117 13.83 4.63 10.01
N ASN A 118 13.74 5.81 9.38
CA ASN A 118 13.02 6.95 9.97
C ASN A 118 11.61 7.17 9.41
N GLN A 119 11.30 6.63 8.22
CA GLN A 119 10.05 6.91 7.53
C GLN A 119 9.28 5.66 7.08
N LEU A 120 9.96 4.64 6.55
CA LEU A 120 9.28 3.51 5.92
C LEU A 120 8.88 2.43 6.92
N LYS A 121 9.80 1.99 7.77
CA LYS A 121 9.60 1.05 8.90
C LYS A 121 8.84 -0.24 8.53
N PRO A 122 9.23 -0.96 7.46
CA PRO A 122 8.50 -2.12 6.99
C PRO A 122 8.34 -3.23 8.05
N GLU A 123 9.23 -3.28 9.04
CA GLU A 123 9.19 -4.21 10.17
C GLU A 123 7.90 -4.08 11.01
N LEU A 124 7.29 -2.89 11.06
CA LEU A 124 6.06 -2.68 11.82
C LEU A 124 4.87 -3.37 11.14
N LEU A 125 4.76 -3.24 9.82
CA LEU A 125 3.73 -3.94 9.05
C LEU A 125 3.97 -5.45 9.05
N GLU A 126 5.23 -5.90 8.94
CA GLU A 126 5.59 -7.31 9.02
C GLU A 126 5.18 -7.93 10.37
N ALA A 127 5.40 -7.20 11.47
CA ALA A 127 4.95 -7.63 12.80
C ALA A 127 3.42 -7.71 12.90
N ALA A 128 2.70 -6.75 12.32
CA ALA A 128 1.23 -6.77 12.26
C ALA A 128 0.73 -7.96 11.42
N ALA A 129 1.32 -8.21 10.26
CA ALA A 129 0.98 -9.34 9.40
C ALA A 129 1.18 -10.69 10.10
N ARG A 130 2.28 -10.87 10.82
CA ARG A 130 2.54 -12.08 11.60
C ARG A 130 1.49 -12.30 12.69
N ARG A 131 1.07 -11.25 13.39
CA ARG A 131 0.04 -11.36 14.46
C ARG A 131 -1.32 -11.75 13.92
N THR A 132 -1.71 -11.20 12.77
CA THR A 132 -3.03 -11.45 12.19
C THR A 132 -3.07 -12.66 11.26
N GLY A 133 -1.90 -13.20 10.89
CA GLY A 133 -1.79 -14.24 9.86
C GLY A 133 -2.02 -13.74 8.44
N TYR A 134 -1.85 -12.42 8.19
CA TYR A 134 -2.00 -11.86 6.85
C TYR A 134 -0.91 -12.38 5.90
N PRO A 135 -1.25 -12.84 4.68
CA PRO A 135 -0.28 -13.37 3.73
C PRO A 135 0.57 -12.22 3.14
N LEU A 136 1.66 -11.89 3.81
CA LEU A 136 2.64 -10.88 3.41
C LEU A 136 3.94 -11.54 2.94
N MET A 137 4.39 -11.17 1.74
CA MET A 137 5.73 -11.39 1.24
C MET A 137 6.49 -10.07 1.26
N LEU A 138 7.40 -9.91 2.22
CA LEU A 138 8.30 -8.76 2.31
C LEU A 138 9.71 -9.19 1.90
N ARG A 139 10.18 -8.68 0.75
CA ARG A 139 11.52 -8.95 0.22
C ARG A 139 12.44 -7.75 0.49
N ARG A 140 13.67 -8.04 0.91
CA ARG A 140 14.68 -7.03 1.22
C ARG A 140 15.85 -7.18 0.27
N HIS A 141 16.32 -6.06 -0.29
CA HIS A 141 17.32 -6.04 -1.37
C HIS A 141 18.54 -5.21 -0.97
N GLU A 142 19.69 -5.86 -0.81
CA GLU A 142 20.97 -5.19 -0.59
C GLU A 142 21.37 -4.36 -1.83
N GLY A 143 22.04 -3.23 -1.62
CA GLY A 143 22.53 -2.36 -2.70
C GLY A 143 21.46 -1.49 -3.35
N TYR A 144 20.22 -1.52 -2.87
CA TYR A 144 19.13 -0.71 -3.39
C TYR A 144 18.69 0.38 -2.41
N GLY A 145 18.66 1.62 -2.88
CA GLY A 145 18.08 2.77 -2.18
C GLY A 145 16.63 3.02 -2.57
N HIS A 146 16.16 4.28 -2.36
CA HIS A 146 14.76 4.68 -2.58
C HIS A 146 14.40 5.02 -4.03
N GLY A 147 15.37 5.15 -4.90
CA GLY A 147 15.21 5.74 -6.23
C GLY A 147 14.54 4.82 -7.26
N TYR A 148 14.27 5.40 -8.44
CA TYR A 148 13.61 4.69 -9.53
C TYR A 148 14.42 3.53 -10.13
N TRP A 149 15.73 3.47 -9.87
CA TRP A 149 16.53 2.30 -10.20
C TRP A 149 16.02 1.05 -9.47
N PHE A 150 15.74 1.18 -8.19
CA PHE A 150 15.08 0.14 -7.41
C PHE A 150 13.71 -0.24 -7.98
N VAL A 151 12.87 0.77 -8.25
CA VAL A 151 11.53 0.54 -8.81
C VAL A 151 11.60 -0.21 -10.13
N SER A 152 12.45 0.23 -11.06
CA SER A 152 12.59 -0.39 -12.39
C SER A 152 13.12 -1.83 -12.32
N SER A 153 13.95 -2.13 -11.33
CA SER A 153 14.47 -3.49 -11.12
C SER A 153 13.43 -4.47 -10.58
N MET A 154 12.41 -3.99 -9.84
CA MET A 154 11.44 -4.83 -9.16
C MET A 154 10.06 -4.87 -9.86
N VAL A 155 9.75 -3.91 -10.71
CA VAL A 155 8.41 -3.72 -11.29
C VAL A 155 7.91 -4.94 -12.06
N GLU A 156 8.77 -5.67 -12.72
CA GLU A 156 8.37 -6.88 -13.48
C GLU A 156 7.80 -7.96 -12.55
N ASP A 157 8.40 -8.19 -11.39
CA ASP A 157 7.91 -9.14 -10.41
C ASP A 157 6.56 -8.69 -9.82
N HIS A 158 6.40 -7.38 -9.60
CA HIS A 158 5.12 -6.81 -9.17
C HIS A 158 4.03 -7.02 -10.24
N LEU A 159 4.35 -6.82 -11.52
CA LEU A 159 3.40 -7.10 -12.61
C LEU A 159 3.01 -8.58 -12.67
N ARG A 160 3.97 -9.49 -12.49
CA ARG A 160 3.68 -10.94 -12.40
C ARG A 160 2.81 -11.28 -11.19
N HIS A 161 3.08 -10.67 -10.03
CA HIS A 161 2.25 -10.81 -8.85
C HIS A 161 0.81 -10.37 -9.10
N HIS A 162 0.62 -9.22 -9.75
CA HIS A 162 -0.71 -8.74 -10.11
C HIS A 162 -1.38 -9.64 -11.15
N ALA A 163 -0.68 -10.07 -12.19
CA ALA A 163 -1.22 -10.98 -13.19
C ALA A 163 -1.73 -12.28 -12.55
N GLY A 164 -0.93 -12.90 -11.67
CA GLY A 164 -1.37 -14.10 -10.93
C GLY A 164 -2.58 -13.86 -10.02
N GLY A 165 -2.60 -12.74 -9.28
CA GLY A 165 -3.71 -12.39 -8.39
C GLY A 165 -5.01 -12.00 -9.12
N LEU A 166 -4.89 -11.58 -10.38
CA LEU A 166 -6.03 -11.19 -11.22
C LEU A 166 -6.48 -12.33 -12.16
N GLY A 167 -5.80 -13.48 -12.14
CA GLY A 167 -6.14 -14.65 -12.98
C GLY A 167 -5.84 -14.42 -14.47
N ALA A 168 -4.75 -13.71 -14.78
CA ALA A 168 -4.28 -13.43 -16.14
C ALA A 168 -3.15 -14.39 -16.54
#